data_8cd693728b045d6eacb13f86cc13aa12
#
_entry.id   8cd693728b045d6eacb13f86cc13aa12
#
_cell.length_a   1.000
_cell.length_b   1.000
_cell.length_c   1.000
_cell.angle_alpha   90.00
_cell.angle_beta   90.00
_cell.angle_gamma   90.00
#
_symmetry.space_group_name_H-M   'P 1'
#
loop_
_entity.id
_entity.type
_entity.pdbx_description
1 polymer ?
#
loop_
_entity_poly.entity_id
_entity_poly.type
_entity_poly.pdbx_seq_one_letter_code
_entity_poly.pdbx_strand_id
1 'polypeptide(L)'
;MKQAERPGLHRWTRDEYERLVDHGFLDEDDPVELLDGLLLVMEPQHSRHRTSVLLVARAMERAFGEGWFVQTQSPISLDDRSEPEPDVCVVRGSPRDYVDAHPRRPALIVEVAQLGLRLARGRKATAYARARVADYWIVNLIDRVLEVHRQPVRPGPAQRHWGYAAIETLGADGTIAPLAAPSAGVRVADLLP
;
A
#
# COMPACT_ATOMS: atom_id res chain seq x y z
N MET A 1 9.43 -27.53 -37.82
CA MET A 1 8.30 -26.62 -37.55
C MET A 1 8.70 -25.73 -36.35
N LYS A 2 8.93 -24.42 -36.56
CA LYS A 2 9.13 -23.47 -35.47
C LYS A 2 7.79 -23.36 -34.74
N GLN A 3 7.75 -23.70 -33.42
CA GLN A 3 6.62 -23.40 -32.56
C GLN A 3 6.40 -21.89 -32.64
N ALA A 4 5.22 -21.46 -33.04
CA ALA A 4 4.84 -20.06 -32.98
C ALA A 4 4.86 -19.64 -31.50
N GLU A 5 5.75 -18.73 -31.13
CA GLU A 5 5.77 -18.12 -29.79
C GLU A 5 4.41 -17.48 -29.56
N ARG A 6 3.75 -17.87 -28.47
CA ARG A 6 2.50 -17.21 -28.06
C ARG A 6 2.84 -15.76 -27.70
N PRO A 7 2.08 -14.79 -28.21
CA PRO A 7 2.29 -13.40 -27.82
C PRO A 7 2.19 -13.27 -26.31
N GLY A 8 3.22 -12.72 -25.69
CA GLY A 8 3.26 -12.43 -24.26
C GLY A 8 2.49 -11.15 -23.94
N LEU A 9 2.01 -11.00 -22.69
CA LEU A 9 1.51 -9.72 -22.21
C LEU A 9 2.69 -8.78 -21.98
N HIS A 10 2.59 -7.53 -22.46
CA HIS A 10 3.53 -6.48 -22.07
C HIS A 10 3.43 -6.21 -20.57
N ARG A 11 4.57 -6.03 -19.92
CA ARG A 11 4.66 -5.63 -18.53
C ARG A 11 5.29 -4.25 -18.48
N TRP A 12 4.50 -3.28 -18.07
CA TRP A 12 4.92 -1.90 -17.97
C TRP A 12 6.03 -1.72 -16.94
N THR A 13 7.02 -0.94 -17.27
CA THR A 13 7.98 -0.41 -16.30
C THR A 13 7.44 0.89 -15.72
N ARG A 14 7.98 1.30 -14.58
CA ARG A 14 7.64 2.59 -13.98
C ARG A 14 8.00 3.75 -14.90
N ASP A 15 9.17 3.72 -15.53
CA ASP A 15 9.58 4.76 -16.50
C ASP A 15 8.64 4.84 -17.72
N GLU A 16 8.05 3.74 -18.15
CA GLU A 16 7.03 3.74 -19.20
C GLU A 16 5.71 4.33 -18.69
N TYR A 17 5.31 3.99 -17.47
CA TYR A 17 4.11 4.50 -16.82
C TYR A 17 4.20 6.02 -16.57
N GLU A 18 5.29 6.49 -15.98
CA GLU A 18 5.56 7.91 -15.76
C GLU A 18 5.49 8.70 -17.08
N ARG A 19 6.05 8.14 -18.18
CA ARG A 19 5.93 8.76 -19.52
C ARG A 19 4.49 8.82 -20.06
N LEU A 20 3.62 7.87 -19.70
CA LEU A 20 2.20 7.97 -20.09
C LEU A 20 1.52 9.16 -19.41
N VAL A 21 1.88 9.41 -18.14
CA VAL A 21 1.40 10.58 -17.38
C VAL A 21 2.00 11.88 -17.95
N ASP A 22 3.32 11.95 -18.09
CA ASP A 22 4.04 13.14 -18.57
C ASP A 22 3.57 13.61 -19.96
N HIS A 23 3.14 12.67 -20.83
CA HIS A 23 2.66 12.98 -22.17
C HIS A 23 1.12 13.11 -22.25
N GLY A 24 0.42 13.07 -21.11
CA GLY A 24 -1.03 13.24 -21.04
C GLY A 24 -1.83 12.08 -21.67
N PHE A 25 -1.27 10.86 -21.72
CA PHE A 25 -2.03 9.66 -22.06
C PHE A 25 -2.82 9.13 -20.87
N LEU A 26 -2.36 9.42 -19.66
CA LEU A 26 -3.06 9.25 -18.40
C LEU A 26 -3.01 10.59 -17.68
N ASP A 27 -4.13 11.01 -17.12
CA ASP A 27 -4.16 12.21 -16.26
C ASP A 27 -3.76 11.82 -14.83
N GLU A 28 -3.21 12.77 -14.06
CA GLU A 28 -2.84 12.56 -12.64
C GLU A 28 -4.03 12.14 -11.79
N ASP A 29 -5.26 12.52 -12.19
CA ASP A 29 -6.51 12.16 -11.51
C ASP A 29 -7.14 10.86 -12.03
N ASP A 30 -6.53 10.19 -13.03
CA ASP A 30 -7.03 8.92 -13.51
C ASP A 30 -6.88 7.86 -12.40
N PRO A 31 -7.93 7.07 -12.12
CA PRO A 31 -7.87 6.05 -11.06
C PRO A 31 -7.07 4.82 -11.50
N VAL A 32 -5.81 5.01 -11.89
CA VAL A 32 -4.93 3.97 -12.43
C VAL A 32 -3.63 3.93 -11.64
N GLU A 33 -3.28 2.77 -11.09
CA GLU A 33 -1.99 2.54 -10.44
C GLU A 33 -1.18 1.45 -11.18
N LEU A 34 0.15 1.55 -11.14
CA LEU A 34 1.05 0.51 -11.67
C LEU A 34 1.37 -0.52 -10.57
N LEU A 35 1.04 -1.78 -10.80
CA LEU A 35 1.36 -2.87 -9.86
C LEU A 35 1.82 -4.13 -10.59
N ASP A 36 3.05 -4.59 -10.34
CA ASP A 36 3.67 -5.74 -11.03
C ASP A 36 3.68 -5.62 -12.55
N GLY A 37 3.84 -4.40 -13.07
CA GLY A 37 3.81 -4.11 -14.50
C GLY A 37 2.40 -4.18 -15.13
N LEU A 38 1.36 -4.14 -14.31
CA LEU A 38 -0.04 -4.04 -14.76
C LEU A 38 -0.58 -2.67 -14.38
N LEU A 39 -1.30 -2.05 -15.31
CA LEU A 39 -2.12 -0.89 -15.04
C LEU A 39 -3.44 -1.37 -14.45
N LEU A 40 -3.69 -1.05 -13.20
CA LEU A 40 -4.90 -1.41 -12.47
C LEU A 40 -5.80 -0.21 -12.38
N VAL A 41 -7.04 -0.35 -12.85
CA VAL A 41 -8.08 0.66 -12.67
C VAL A 41 -8.70 0.46 -11.29
N MET A 42 -8.68 1.52 -10.49
CA MET A 42 -9.21 1.49 -9.13
C MET A 42 -10.70 1.83 -9.13
N GLU A 43 -11.45 1.18 -8.25
CA GLU A 43 -12.88 1.45 -8.10
C GLU A 43 -13.13 2.78 -7.36
N PRO A 44 -14.24 3.49 -7.66
CA PRO A 44 -14.60 4.70 -6.94
C PRO A 44 -14.78 4.44 -5.44
N GLN A 45 -14.27 5.37 -4.65
CA GLN A 45 -14.29 5.25 -3.19
C GLN A 45 -15.64 5.68 -2.60
N HIS A 46 -16.19 4.84 -1.75
CA HIS A 46 -17.38 5.17 -0.96
C HIS A 46 -17.05 6.02 0.27
N SER A 47 -18.05 6.74 0.81
CA SER A 47 -17.87 7.65 1.96
C SER A 47 -17.27 6.96 3.19
N ARG A 48 -17.64 5.70 3.47
CA ARG A 48 -17.08 4.92 4.59
C ARG A 48 -15.59 4.68 4.43
N HIS A 49 -15.14 4.33 3.23
CA HIS A 49 -13.72 4.16 2.90
C HIS A 49 -12.98 5.48 3.15
N ARG A 50 -13.42 6.58 2.52
CA ARG A 50 -12.82 7.90 2.71
C ARG A 50 -12.76 8.34 4.17
N THR A 51 -13.82 8.10 4.96
CA THR A 51 -13.83 8.41 6.38
C THR A 51 -12.74 7.62 7.12
N SER A 52 -12.61 6.32 6.84
CA SER A 52 -11.58 5.50 7.46
C SER A 52 -10.17 5.95 7.07
N VAL A 53 -9.93 6.30 5.80
CA VAL A 53 -8.63 6.86 5.35
C VAL A 53 -8.26 8.09 6.19
N LEU A 54 -9.19 9.02 6.39
CA LEU A 54 -8.96 10.22 7.21
C LEU A 54 -8.72 9.89 8.69
N LEU A 55 -9.44 8.91 9.25
CA LEU A 55 -9.22 8.43 10.62
C LEU A 55 -7.84 7.81 10.78
N VAL A 56 -7.45 6.94 9.84
CA VAL A 56 -6.12 6.31 9.80
C VAL A 56 -5.03 7.37 9.70
N ALA A 57 -5.13 8.31 8.77
CA ALA A 57 -4.13 9.37 8.61
C ALA A 57 -3.92 10.15 9.91
N ARG A 58 -5.00 10.59 10.55
CA ARG A 58 -4.92 11.30 11.85
C ARG A 58 -4.35 10.45 12.98
N ALA A 59 -4.65 9.15 12.99
CA ALA A 59 -4.08 8.23 13.97
C ALA A 59 -2.56 8.07 13.74
N MET A 60 -2.12 7.96 12.50
CA MET A 60 -0.70 7.87 12.14
C MET A 60 0.05 9.17 12.43
N GLU A 61 -0.51 10.33 12.13
CA GLU A 61 0.08 11.63 12.48
C GLU A 61 0.34 11.73 13.99
N ARG A 62 -0.63 11.31 14.83
CA ARG A 62 -0.46 11.29 16.29
C ARG A 62 0.57 10.26 16.75
N ALA A 63 0.60 9.09 16.12
CA ALA A 63 1.47 8.00 16.52
C ALA A 63 2.95 8.25 16.17
N PHE A 64 3.22 8.84 15.03
CA PHE A 64 4.58 9.04 14.53
C PHE A 64 5.18 10.40 14.92
N GLY A 65 4.38 11.47 14.95
CA GLY A 65 4.83 12.81 15.35
C GLY A 65 5.85 13.45 14.38
N GLU A 66 6.71 14.31 14.93
CA GLU A 66 7.70 15.05 14.15
C GLU A 66 8.75 14.15 13.49
N GLY A 67 9.25 14.57 12.32
CA GLY A 67 10.24 13.82 11.52
C GLY A 67 9.64 12.70 10.68
N TRP A 68 8.30 12.62 10.63
CA TRP A 68 7.57 11.70 9.78
C TRP A 68 6.51 12.44 8.96
N PHE A 69 6.33 11.98 7.75
CA PHE A 69 5.31 12.47 6.84
C PHE A 69 4.27 11.38 6.57
N VAL A 70 3.01 11.70 6.83
CA VAL A 70 1.86 10.85 6.53
C VAL A 70 1.23 11.36 5.25
N GLN A 71 1.30 10.59 4.18
CA GLN A 71 0.62 10.89 2.92
C GLN A 71 -0.57 9.96 2.73
N THR A 72 -1.58 10.44 2.00
CA THR A 72 -2.78 9.69 1.67
C THR A 72 -2.96 9.63 0.17
N GLN A 73 -3.30 8.44 -0.36
CA GLN A 73 -3.70 8.25 -1.76
C GLN A 73 -2.76 8.96 -2.73
N SER A 74 -1.48 8.69 -2.54
CA SER A 74 -0.41 9.29 -3.33
C SER A 74 0.62 8.22 -3.69
N PRO A 75 1.26 8.32 -4.87
CA PRO A 75 2.18 7.31 -5.36
C PRO A 75 3.37 7.05 -4.44
N ILE A 76 3.83 5.81 -4.41
CA ILE A 76 5.10 5.38 -3.83
C ILE A 76 5.87 4.54 -4.83
N SER A 77 7.14 4.86 -5.06
CA SER A 77 8.01 4.12 -5.98
C SER A 77 8.57 2.88 -5.29
N LEU A 78 7.93 1.71 -5.42
CA LEU A 78 8.37 0.47 -4.77
C LEU A 78 9.54 -0.20 -5.49
N ASP A 79 9.41 -0.39 -6.79
CA ASP A 79 10.39 -1.03 -7.67
C ASP A 79 10.18 -0.57 -9.13
N ASP A 80 10.92 -1.17 -10.08
CA ASP A 80 10.88 -0.78 -11.50
C ASP A 80 9.55 -1.08 -12.21
N ARG A 81 8.62 -1.78 -11.54
CA ARG A 81 7.34 -2.22 -12.11
C ARG A 81 6.14 -1.99 -11.19
N SER A 82 6.34 -1.22 -10.13
CA SER A 82 5.27 -0.98 -9.16
C SER A 82 5.38 0.42 -8.57
N GLU A 83 4.34 1.19 -8.81
CA GLU A 83 4.08 2.52 -8.26
C GLU A 83 2.61 2.58 -7.83
N PRO A 84 2.25 1.91 -6.73
CA PRO A 84 0.91 1.93 -6.19
C PRO A 84 0.63 3.22 -5.40
N GLU A 85 -0.66 3.50 -5.21
CA GLU A 85 -1.17 4.57 -4.38
C GLU A 85 -1.84 3.99 -3.12
N PRO A 86 -1.08 3.75 -2.04
CA PRO A 86 -1.68 3.26 -0.81
C PRO A 86 -2.61 4.30 -0.19
N ASP A 87 -3.67 3.84 0.47
CA ASP A 87 -4.62 4.72 1.14
C ASP A 87 -3.95 5.62 2.19
N VAL A 88 -3.00 5.07 2.97
CA VAL A 88 -2.14 5.83 3.88
C VAL A 88 -0.73 5.26 3.86
N CYS A 89 0.26 6.13 3.76
CA CYS A 89 1.67 5.77 3.80
C CYS A 89 2.43 6.69 4.76
N VAL A 90 3.29 6.10 5.61
CA VAL A 90 4.14 6.85 6.52
C VAL A 90 5.60 6.71 6.11
N VAL A 91 6.25 7.84 5.87
CA VAL A 91 7.65 7.93 5.45
C VAL A 91 8.44 8.88 6.33
N ARG A 92 9.77 8.77 6.32
CA ARG A 92 10.65 9.70 7.04
C ARG A 92 10.62 11.09 6.39
N GLY A 93 10.82 12.13 7.21
CA GLY A 93 11.02 13.50 6.74
C GLY A 93 9.73 14.31 6.66
N SER A 94 9.63 15.17 5.66
CA SER A 94 8.57 16.13 5.42
C SER A 94 8.12 16.10 3.95
N PRO A 95 6.98 16.70 3.61
CA PRO A 95 6.54 16.79 2.20
C PRO A 95 7.60 17.41 1.26
N ARG A 96 8.42 18.33 1.78
CA ARG A 96 9.46 19.01 0.99
C ARG A 96 10.60 18.11 0.54
N ASP A 97 10.80 16.96 1.21
CA ASP A 97 11.84 15.99 0.87
C ASP A 97 11.45 15.13 -0.35
N TYR A 98 10.19 15.26 -0.81
CA TYR A 98 9.61 14.44 -1.88
C TYR A 98 9.09 15.26 -3.06
N VAL A 99 9.61 16.49 -3.25
CA VAL A 99 9.19 17.40 -4.36
C VAL A 99 9.60 16.84 -5.73
N ASP A 100 10.78 16.22 -5.82
CA ASP A 100 11.35 15.76 -7.08
C ASP A 100 11.17 14.25 -7.33
N ALA A 101 10.70 13.48 -6.35
CA ALA A 101 10.51 12.04 -6.49
C ALA A 101 9.59 11.46 -5.41
N HIS A 102 8.78 10.49 -5.77
CA HIS A 102 7.93 9.76 -4.83
C HIS A 102 8.74 8.97 -3.79
N PRO A 103 8.21 8.79 -2.56
CA PRO A 103 8.86 8.00 -1.53
C PRO A 103 9.11 6.54 -1.97
N ARG A 104 10.22 5.95 -1.48
CA ARG A 104 10.63 4.58 -1.83
C ARG A 104 10.67 3.60 -0.66
N ARG A 105 10.73 4.11 0.57
CA ARG A 105 10.95 3.31 1.78
C ARG A 105 9.94 3.66 2.86
N PRO A 106 8.69 3.24 2.71
CA PRO A 106 7.68 3.48 3.72
C PRO A 106 8.02 2.71 5.01
N ALA A 107 7.79 3.35 6.15
CA ALA A 107 7.87 2.74 7.46
C ALA A 107 6.61 1.93 7.77
N LEU A 108 5.47 2.39 7.24
CA LEU A 108 4.17 1.73 7.35
C LEU A 108 3.36 2.04 6.09
N ILE A 109 2.65 1.03 5.61
CA ILE A 109 1.57 1.19 4.62
C ILE A 109 0.27 0.70 5.24
N VAL A 110 -0.81 1.44 5.01
CA VAL A 110 -2.16 1.03 5.40
C VAL A 110 -3.08 1.10 4.19
N GLU A 111 -3.76 0.01 3.91
CA GLU A 111 -4.84 -0.08 2.94
C GLU A 111 -6.18 -0.17 3.69
N VAL A 112 -7.18 0.56 3.22
CA VAL A 112 -8.55 0.50 3.74
C VAL A 112 -9.39 -0.30 2.76
N ALA A 113 -9.86 -1.47 3.14
CA ALA A 113 -10.52 -2.40 2.24
C ALA A 113 -12.00 -2.57 2.56
N GLN A 114 -12.86 -2.19 1.62
CA GLN A 114 -14.28 -2.51 1.61
C GLN A 114 -14.61 -3.46 0.46
N LEU A 115 -14.25 -3.14 -0.78
CA LEU A 115 -14.40 -3.98 -1.96
C LEU A 115 -13.07 -4.62 -2.38
N GLY A 116 -11.98 -3.90 -2.26
CA GLY A 116 -10.62 -4.31 -2.67
C GLY A 116 -9.88 -5.31 -1.77
N LEU A 117 -10.55 -5.98 -0.80
CA LEU A 117 -9.88 -6.84 0.20
C LEU A 117 -9.02 -7.96 -0.44
N ARG A 118 -9.49 -8.54 -1.55
CA ARG A 118 -8.72 -9.56 -2.29
C ARG A 118 -7.45 -9.00 -2.90
N LEU A 119 -7.50 -7.76 -3.42
CA LEU A 119 -6.33 -7.07 -3.97
C LEU A 119 -5.33 -6.74 -2.86
N ALA A 120 -5.80 -6.19 -1.74
CA ALA A 120 -4.98 -5.84 -0.59
C ALA A 120 -4.27 -7.06 0.00
N ARG A 121 -4.98 -8.16 0.27
CA ARG A 121 -4.40 -9.42 0.80
C ARG A 121 -3.53 -10.17 -0.21
N GLY A 122 -3.70 -9.93 -1.50
CA GLY A 122 -3.05 -10.66 -2.59
C GLY A 122 -1.90 -9.88 -3.24
N ARG A 123 -2.19 -9.20 -4.35
CA ARG A 123 -1.16 -8.52 -5.16
C ARG A 123 -0.45 -7.41 -4.41
N LYS A 124 -1.18 -6.55 -3.69
CA LYS A 124 -0.58 -5.46 -2.92
C LYS A 124 0.31 -6.02 -1.79
N ALA A 125 -0.17 -6.99 -1.00
CA ALA A 125 0.64 -7.65 0.02
C ALA A 125 1.92 -8.28 -0.56
N THR A 126 1.83 -8.91 -1.74
CA THR A 126 3.00 -9.49 -2.43
C THR A 126 3.99 -8.41 -2.87
N ALA A 127 3.53 -7.32 -3.45
CA ALA A 127 4.37 -6.21 -3.90
C ALA A 127 5.05 -5.51 -2.71
N TYR A 128 4.30 -5.22 -1.64
CA TYR A 128 4.82 -4.62 -0.43
C TYR A 128 5.84 -5.52 0.29
N ALA A 129 5.58 -6.82 0.40
CA ALA A 129 6.54 -7.77 0.95
C ALA A 129 7.82 -7.86 0.12
N ARG A 130 7.73 -7.85 -1.22
CA ARG A 130 8.88 -7.82 -2.13
C ARG A 130 9.71 -6.56 -1.96
N ALA A 131 9.06 -5.41 -1.79
CA ALA A 131 9.70 -4.13 -1.49
C ALA A 131 10.23 -4.01 -0.05
N ARG A 132 10.08 -5.07 0.79
CA ARG A 132 10.55 -5.12 2.18
C ARG A 132 9.83 -4.14 3.11
N VAL A 133 8.59 -3.79 2.81
CA VAL A 133 7.74 -3.06 3.74
C VAL A 133 7.53 -3.91 4.98
N ALA A 134 8.10 -3.49 6.11
CA ALA A 134 8.15 -4.30 7.32
C ALA A 134 6.81 -4.33 8.09
N ASP A 135 6.00 -3.30 7.92
CA ASP A 135 4.71 -3.12 8.60
C ASP A 135 3.66 -2.75 7.55
N TYR A 136 2.75 -3.66 7.28
CA TYR A 136 1.65 -3.50 6.33
C TYR A 136 0.33 -3.81 7.01
N TRP A 137 -0.59 -2.88 7.01
CA TRP A 137 -1.88 -3.00 7.68
C TRP A 137 -3.02 -2.97 6.66
N ILE A 138 -4.07 -3.75 6.93
CA ILE A 138 -5.33 -3.70 6.18
C ILE A 138 -6.46 -3.41 7.17
N VAL A 139 -7.06 -2.22 7.05
CA VAL A 139 -8.30 -1.89 7.76
C VAL A 139 -9.46 -2.51 6.98
N ASN A 140 -9.91 -3.67 7.44
CA ASN A 140 -10.98 -4.43 6.83
C ASN A 140 -12.34 -3.90 7.31
N LEU A 141 -13.01 -3.11 6.47
CA LEU A 141 -14.29 -2.49 6.81
C LEU A 141 -15.48 -3.47 6.77
N ILE A 142 -15.31 -4.64 6.14
CA ILE A 142 -16.36 -5.67 6.06
C ILE A 142 -16.49 -6.36 7.42
N ASP A 143 -15.36 -6.86 7.94
CA ASP A 143 -15.33 -7.61 9.19
C ASP A 143 -15.06 -6.71 10.41
N ARG A 144 -14.80 -5.40 10.19
CA ARG A 144 -14.49 -4.39 11.20
C ARG A 144 -13.27 -4.78 12.06
N VAL A 145 -12.21 -5.22 11.41
CA VAL A 145 -10.95 -5.64 12.02
C VAL A 145 -9.76 -4.96 11.38
N LEU A 146 -8.63 -4.99 12.06
CA LEU A 146 -7.32 -4.62 11.53
C LEU A 146 -6.50 -5.89 11.31
N GLU A 147 -5.98 -6.08 10.09
CA GLU A 147 -5.04 -7.14 9.75
C GLU A 147 -3.63 -6.55 9.69
N VAL A 148 -2.74 -7.04 10.51
CA VAL A 148 -1.35 -6.57 10.63
C VAL A 148 -0.42 -7.61 10.01
N HIS A 149 0.23 -7.24 8.92
CA HIS A 149 1.14 -8.09 8.17
C HIS A 149 2.58 -7.66 8.41
N ARG A 150 3.40 -8.54 8.99
CA ARG A 150 4.80 -8.27 9.37
C ARG A 150 5.72 -9.39 8.93
N GLN A 151 7.03 -9.15 9.01
CA GLN A 151 8.06 -10.11 8.63
C GLN A 151 7.97 -10.52 7.15
N PRO A 152 8.30 -9.61 6.21
CA PRO A 152 8.26 -9.93 4.77
C PRO A 152 9.25 -11.05 4.43
N VAL A 153 8.74 -12.11 3.79
CA VAL A 153 9.50 -13.31 3.44
C VAL A 153 9.53 -13.56 1.94
N ARG A 154 10.66 -14.12 1.48
CA ARG A 154 10.87 -14.51 0.09
C ARG A 154 10.09 -15.77 -0.26
N PRO A 155 9.81 -16.00 -1.56
CA PRO A 155 9.35 -17.30 -2.03
C PRO A 155 10.30 -18.43 -1.58
N GLY A 156 9.72 -19.56 -1.24
CA GLY A 156 10.42 -20.76 -0.78
C GLY A 156 9.53 -22.00 -0.89
N PRO A 157 9.97 -23.15 -0.39
CA PRO A 157 9.21 -24.41 -0.51
C PRO A 157 7.79 -24.34 0.09
N ALA A 158 7.62 -23.58 1.18
CA ALA A 158 6.33 -23.41 1.86
C ALA A 158 5.48 -22.26 1.30
N GLN A 159 6.07 -21.32 0.55
CA GLN A 159 5.38 -20.15 0.04
C GLN A 159 5.89 -19.78 -1.36
N ARG A 160 5.03 -19.89 -2.36
CA ARG A 160 5.41 -19.69 -3.78
C ARG A 160 5.65 -18.23 -4.17
N HIS A 161 5.13 -17.28 -3.42
CA HIS A 161 5.24 -15.84 -3.68
C HIS A 161 5.79 -15.10 -2.47
N TRP A 162 6.25 -13.88 -2.69
CA TRP A 162 6.52 -12.98 -1.58
C TRP A 162 5.27 -12.76 -0.74
N GLY A 163 5.44 -12.60 0.57
CA GLY A 163 4.34 -12.36 1.50
C GLY A 163 4.87 -12.09 2.90
N TYR A 164 4.03 -12.24 3.90
CA TYR A 164 4.35 -11.96 5.29
C TYR A 164 4.25 -13.24 6.12
N ALA A 165 5.25 -13.48 6.98
CA ALA A 165 5.28 -14.65 7.85
C ALA A 165 4.40 -14.48 9.10
N ALA A 166 4.19 -13.24 9.55
CA ALA A 166 3.34 -12.93 10.69
C ALA A 166 2.13 -12.13 10.21
N ILE A 167 0.95 -12.67 10.45
CA ILE A 167 -0.33 -11.99 10.18
C ILE A 167 -1.16 -12.10 11.46
N GLU A 168 -1.52 -10.94 12.01
CA GLU A 168 -2.35 -10.83 13.19
C GLU A 168 -3.65 -10.10 12.83
N THR A 169 -4.77 -10.54 13.40
CA THR A 169 -6.07 -9.88 13.22
C THR A 169 -6.58 -9.38 14.57
N LEU A 170 -6.89 -8.09 14.64
CA LEU A 170 -7.34 -7.41 15.84
C LEU A 170 -8.76 -6.87 15.66
N GLY A 171 -9.64 -7.14 16.62
CA GLY A 171 -10.97 -6.55 16.69
C GLY A 171 -10.93 -5.07 17.09
N ALA A 172 -12.10 -4.42 17.11
CA ALA A 172 -12.23 -2.99 17.40
C ALA A 172 -11.70 -2.57 18.79
N ASP A 173 -11.70 -3.47 19.75
CA ASP A 173 -11.16 -3.28 21.12
C ASP A 173 -9.62 -3.47 21.20
N GLY A 174 -9.02 -3.98 20.13
CA GLY A 174 -7.57 -4.21 20.03
C GLY A 174 -6.77 -2.91 19.96
N THR A 175 -5.52 -3.01 20.38
CA THR A 175 -4.53 -1.92 20.30
C THR A 175 -3.22 -2.46 19.75
N ILE A 176 -2.59 -1.72 18.84
CA ILE A 176 -1.33 -2.08 18.20
C ILE A 176 -0.40 -0.87 18.11
N ALA A 177 0.90 -1.09 18.15
CA ALA A 177 1.88 -0.07 17.84
C ALA A 177 2.53 -0.30 16.47
N PRO A 178 2.72 0.75 15.64
CA PRO A 178 3.55 0.66 14.44
C PRO A 178 4.98 0.26 14.81
N LEU A 179 5.65 -0.55 13.97
CA LEU A 179 7.03 -0.98 14.25
C LEU A 179 8.01 0.20 14.39
N ALA A 180 7.80 1.26 13.61
CA ALA A 180 8.65 2.45 13.67
C ALA A 180 8.23 3.49 14.73
N ALA A 181 7.12 3.27 15.43
CA ALA A 181 6.64 4.05 16.55
C ALA A 181 6.16 3.13 17.70
N PRO A 182 7.06 2.33 18.31
CA PRO A 182 6.68 1.23 19.21
C PRO A 182 6.06 1.68 20.54
N SER A 183 6.19 2.93 20.91
CA SER A 183 5.55 3.50 22.10
C SER A 183 4.13 4.03 21.86
N ALA A 184 3.69 4.10 20.61
CA ALA A 184 2.39 4.67 20.24
C ALA A 184 1.33 3.58 20.16
N GLY A 185 0.42 3.54 21.12
CA GLY A 185 -0.75 2.66 21.09
C GLY A 185 -1.84 3.23 20.16
N VAL A 186 -2.15 2.52 19.07
CA VAL A 186 -3.24 2.85 18.13
C VAL A 186 -4.39 1.87 18.37
N ARG A 187 -5.55 2.38 18.79
CA ARG A 187 -6.75 1.53 18.96
C ARG A 187 -7.40 1.28 17.62
N VAL A 188 -7.77 0.03 17.35
CA VAL A 188 -8.44 -0.36 16.09
C VAL A 188 -9.76 0.41 15.89
N ALA A 189 -10.52 0.65 16.97
CA ALA A 189 -11.74 1.45 16.91
C ALA A 189 -11.53 2.86 16.34
N ASP A 190 -10.34 3.47 16.55
CA ASP A 190 -10.02 4.81 16.06
C ASP A 190 -9.76 4.85 14.53
N LEU A 191 -9.62 3.69 13.89
CA LEU A 191 -9.40 3.54 12.44
C LEU A 191 -10.71 3.23 11.68
N LEU A 192 -11.74 2.81 12.40
CA LEU A 192 -13.02 2.36 11.84
C LEU A 192 -14.07 3.47 11.86
N PRO A 193 -14.85 3.66 10.76
CA PRO A 193 -15.94 4.63 10.72
C PRO A 193 -17.19 4.17 11.46
#